data_ba4b24abe9b4a49266a7dedfbe7747ab
#
_entry.id   ba4b24abe9b4a49266a7dedfbe7747ab
#
_cell.length_a   1.000
_cell.length_b   1.000
_cell.length_c   1.000
_cell.angle_alpha   90.00
_cell.angle_beta   90.00
_cell.angle_gamma   90.00
#
_symmetry.space_group_name_H-M   'P 1'
#
loop_
_entity.id
_entity.type
_entity.pdbx_description
1 polymer ?
#
loop_
_entity_poly.entity_id
_entity_poly.type
_entity_poly.pdbx_seq_one_letter_code
_entity_poly.pdbx_strand_id
1 'polypeptide(L)'
;GFAGELGHTIVKPGGRKHWSTDSEGSLEAYASATGIAITAKKMRAEFPDSLLNQYPETEINSKTVYDCALKNDAVAIEVFRYTGQKLGEAFANFVMFSSPEAILLFGGVIKAGDFLLGPAKFHMERNLLPSSRGKINLILSELPEADAAILGASALVWEEDFC
;
A
#
# COMPACT_ATOMS: atom_id res chain seq x y z
N GLY A 1 -15.13 -11.17 -15.29
CA GLY A 1 -13.81 -10.95 -15.86
C GLY A 1 -12.72 -11.05 -14.79
N PHE A 2 -11.46 -11.12 -15.22
CA PHE A 2 -10.31 -11.25 -14.33
C PHE A 2 -9.48 -9.93 -14.27
N ALA A 3 -10.07 -8.81 -14.67
CA ALA A 3 -9.42 -7.50 -14.62
C ALA A 3 -9.51 -6.88 -13.21
N GLY A 4 -8.59 -5.97 -12.90
CA GLY A 4 -8.62 -5.22 -11.64
C GLY A 4 -7.67 -5.71 -10.55
N GLU A 5 -6.97 -6.81 -10.73
CA GLU A 5 -5.98 -7.35 -9.78
C GLU A 5 -4.67 -6.51 -9.78
N LEU A 6 -4.80 -5.22 -9.49
CA LEU A 6 -3.69 -4.25 -9.56
C LEU A 6 -2.57 -4.53 -8.55
N GLY A 7 -2.88 -5.23 -7.45
CA GLY A 7 -1.89 -5.70 -6.48
C GLY A 7 -0.84 -6.65 -7.07
N HIS A 8 -1.19 -7.36 -8.15
CA HIS A 8 -0.28 -8.28 -8.83
C HIS A 8 0.54 -7.64 -9.96
N THR A 9 0.41 -6.33 -10.19
CA THR A 9 1.29 -5.62 -11.13
C THR A 9 2.73 -5.62 -10.63
N ILE A 10 3.69 -5.78 -11.56
CA ILE A 10 5.11 -5.85 -11.21
C ILE A 10 5.67 -4.44 -11.04
N VAL A 11 6.07 -4.10 -9.82
CA VAL A 11 6.69 -2.81 -9.45
C VAL A 11 8.20 -2.91 -9.23
N LYS A 12 8.73 -4.14 -9.19
CA LYS A 12 10.17 -4.39 -9.08
C LYS A 12 10.52 -5.71 -9.77
N PRO A 13 10.79 -5.72 -11.08
CA PRO A 13 11.18 -6.93 -11.80
C PRO A 13 12.34 -7.68 -11.10
N GLY A 14 12.23 -9.01 -10.96
CA GLY A 14 13.21 -9.83 -10.23
C GLY A 14 13.28 -9.53 -8.74
N GLY A 15 12.26 -8.88 -8.19
CA GLY A 15 12.19 -8.51 -6.78
C GLY A 15 11.75 -9.65 -5.88
N ARG A 16 11.12 -9.28 -4.75
CA ARG A 16 10.63 -10.24 -3.76
C ARG A 16 9.60 -11.20 -4.37
N LYS A 17 9.79 -12.51 -4.16
CA LYS A 17 8.80 -13.52 -4.50
C LYS A 17 7.55 -13.32 -3.62
N HIS A 18 6.40 -13.39 -4.25
CA HIS A 18 5.12 -13.35 -3.54
C HIS A 18 4.91 -14.68 -2.79
N TRP A 19 4.31 -14.64 -1.59
CA TRP A 19 4.19 -15.79 -0.69
C TRP A 19 3.17 -16.84 -1.14
N SER A 20 2.22 -16.50 -2.00
CA SER A 20 1.16 -17.39 -2.47
C SER A 20 1.10 -17.56 -3.98
N THR A 21 1.95 -16.84 -4.73
CA THR A 21 2.05 -16.96 -6.19
C THR A 21 3.52 -17.13 -6.59
N ASP A 22 3.79 -17.50 -7.83
CA ASP A 22 5.15 -17.58 -8.34
C ASP A 22 5.65 -16.23 -8.89
N SER A 23 4.87 -15.16 -8.77
CA SER A 23 5.25 -13.84 -9.25
C SER A 23 6.35 -13.22 -8.40
N GLU A 24 7.28 -12.52 -9.05
CA GLU A 24 8.34 -11.77 -8.37
C GLU A 24 8.16 -10.26 -8.58
N GLY A 25 8.23 -9.52 -7.46
CA GLY A 25 8.22 -8.06 -7.52
C GLY A 25 6.84 -7.43 -7.68
N SER A 26 5.75 -8.14 -7.37
CA SER A 26 4.39 -7.60 -7.40
C SER A 26 4.20 -6.49 -6.36
N LEU A 27 3.26 -5.57 -6.61
CA LEU A 27 2.93 -4.50 -5.67
C LEU A 27 2.52 -5.05 -4.31
N GLU A 28 1.70 -6.09 -4.27
CA GLU A 28 1.23 -6.73 -3.04
C GLU A 28 2.39 -7.28 -2.21
N ALA A 29 3.44 -7.83 -2.83
CA ALA A 29 4.63 -8.30 -2.13
C ALA A 29 5.33 -7.20 -1.31
N TYR A 30 5.08 -5.92 -1.61
CA TYR A 30 5.66 -4.77 -0.90
C TYR A 30 4.64 -3.97 -0.10
N ALA A 31 3.43 -3.77 -0.62
CA ALA A 31 2.48 -2.80 -0.10
C ALA A 31 1.31 -3.39 0.70
N SER A 32 1.21 -4.69 0.81
CA SER A 32 0.25 -5.34 1.72
C SER A 32 0.76 -5.35 3.17
N ALA A 33 -0.11 -5.70 4.11
CA ALA A 33 0.25 -5.89 5.52
C ALA A 33 1.41 -6.91 5.68
N THR A 34 1.35 -8.02 4.94
CA THR A 34 2.42 -9.03 4.89
C THR A 34 3.70 -8.46 4.28
N GLY A 35 3.59 -7.72 3.18
CA GLY A 35 4.73 -7.07 2.52
C GLY A 35 5.46 -6.08 3.43
N ILE A 36 4.72 -5.29 4.21
CA ILE A 36 5.25 -4.38 5.24
C ILE A 36 6.01 -5.16 6.31
N ALA A 37 5.40 -6.23 6.85
CA ALA A 37 6.03 -7.06 7.86
C ALA A 37 7.36 -7.68 7.38
N ILE A 38 7.39 -8.21 6.15
CA ILE A 38 8.61 -8.76 5.55
C ILE A 38 9.68 -7.66 5.37
N THR A 39 9.29 -6.47 4.95
CA THR A 39 10.21 -5.33 4.80
C THR A 39 10.79 -4.94 6.16
N ALA A 40 9.96 -4.86 7.20
CA ALA A 40 10.37 -4.53 8.56
C ALA A 40 11.36 -5.57 9.13
N LYS A 41 11.05 -6.86 8.98
CA LYS A 41 11.95 -7.95 9.41
C LYS A 41 13.32 -7.88 8.75
N LYS A 42 13.34 -7.53 7.45
CA LYS A 42 14.60 -7.39 6.74
C LYS A 42 15.37 -6.14 7.19
N MET A 43 14.72 -4.98 7.28
CA MET A 43 15.40 -3.73 7.61
C MET A 43 15.91 -3.73 9.06
N ARG A 44 15.12 -4.19 10.04
CA ARG A 44 15.54 -4.17 11.45
C ARG A 44 16.84 -4.92 11.71
N ALA A 45 17.14 -5.94 10.91
CA ALA A 45 18.36 -6.75 11.07
C ALA A 45 19.66 -5.93 10.87
N GLU A 46 19.59 -4.82 10.13
CA GLU A 46 20.71 -3.93 9.87
C GLU A 46 20.82 -2.78 10.90
N PHE A 47 19.82 -2.64 11.80
CA PHE A 47 19.72 -1.54 12.76
C PHE A 47 19.43 -2.05 14.18
N PRO A 48 20.47 -2.38 14.96
CA PRO A 48 20.30 -2.98 16.30
C PRO A 48 19.47 -2.15 17.28
N ASP A 49 19.49 -0.83 17.15
CA ASP A 49 18.80 0.11 18.06
C ASP A 49 17.32 0.30 17.74
N SER A 50 16.80 -0.30 16.68
CA SER A 50 15.38 -0.19 16.32
C SER A 50 14.49 -0.84 17.38
N LEU A 51 13.40 -0.15 17.72
CA LEU A 51 12.35 -0.68 18.61
C LEU A 51 11.74 -1.98 18.10
N LEU A 52 11.78 -2.22 16.78
CA LEU A 52 11.33 -3.46 16.16
C LEU A 52 12.10 -4.68 16.67
N ASN A 53 13.33 -4.51 17.16
CA ASN A 53 14.13 -5.61 17.73
C ASN A 53 13.67 -6.05 19.12
N GLN A 54 12.79 -5.29 19.78
CA GLN A 54 12.18 -5.68 21.05
C GLN A 54 11.06 -6.72 20.87
N TYR A 55 10.63 -6.95 19.63
CA TYR A 55 9.56 -7.89 19.32
C TYR A 55 10.11 -9.18 18.70
N PRO A 56 9.60 -10.36 19.09
CA PRO A 56 9.90 -11.61 18.40
C PRO A 56 9.47 -11.52 16.94
N GLU A 57 10.14 -12.26 16.07
CA GLU A 57 9.88 -12.18 14.62
C GLU A 57 8.42 -12.51 14.25
N THR A 58 7.78 -13.38 15.01
CA THR A 58 6.38 -13.79 14.83
C THR A 58 5.39 -12.67 15.11
N GLU A 59 5.77 -11.68 15.93
CA GLU A 59 4.92 -10.54 16.30
C GLU A 59 5.13 -9.32 15.41
N ILE A 60 6.12 -9.34 14.51
CA ILE A 60 6.34 -8.28 13.55
C ILE A 60 5.26 -8.35 12.46
N ASN A 61 4.31 -7.45 12.53
CA ASN A 61 3.23 -7.23 11.57
C ASN A 61 3.08 -5.73 11.27
N SER A 62 2.19 -5.36 10.35
CA SER A 62 2.01 -3.96 9.95
C SER A 62 1.60 -3.06 11.11
N LYS A 63 0.82 -3.59 12.09
CA LYS A 63 0.44 -2.85 13.29
C LYS A 63 1.64 -2.59 14.20
N THR A 64 2.45 -3.61 14.47
CA THR A 64 3.69 -3.47 15.27
C THR A 64 4.61 -2.41 14.65
N VAL A 65 4.77 -2.42 13.33
CA VAL A 65 5.57 -1.42 12.61
C VAL A 65 4.97 -0.01 12.81
N TYR A 66 3.65 0.11 12.73
CA TYR A 66 2.97 1.39 12.96
C TYR A 66 3.16 1.89 14.40
N ASP A 67 2.99 1.01 15.39
CA ASP A 67 3.16 1.35 16.80
C ASP A 67 4.61 1.82 17.11
N CYS A 68 5.62 1.25 16.42
CA CYS A 68 7.00 1.71 16.50
C CYS A 68 7.22 3.07 15.78
N ALA A 69 6.60 3.27 14.61
CA ALA A 69 6.69 4.53 13.88
C ALA A 69 6.10 5.70 14.70
N LEU A 70 5.00 5.48 15.41
CA LEU A 70 4.42 6.46 16.35
C LEU A 70 5.37 6.85 17.49
N LYS A 71 6.31 5.97 17.83
CA LYS A 71 7.38 6.22 18.82
C LYS A 71 8.65 6.81 18.18
N ASN A 72 8.56 7.28 16.94
CA ASN A 72 9.67 7.83 16.15
C ASN A 72 10.81 6.84 15.89
N ASP A 73 10.52 5.53 15.81
CA ASP A 73 11.51 4.56 15.35
C ASP A 73 11.85 4.80 13.87
N ALA A 74 13.10 5.10 13.60
CA ALA A 74 13.56 5.49 12.27
C ALA A 74 13.39 4.35 11.23
N VAL A 75 13.58 3.09 11.68
CA VAL A 75 13.43 1.93 10.80
C VAL A 75 11.97 1.70 10.45
N ALA A 76 11.06 1.80 11.42
CA ALA A 76 9.64 1.66 11.19
C ALA A 76 9.10 2.75 10.25
N ILE A 77 9.56 3.99 10.41
CA ILE A 77 9.25 5.10 9.51
C ILE A 77 9.77 4.81 8.09
N GLU A 78 11.01 4.33 7.98
CA GLU A 78 11.61 3.99 6.69
C GLU A 78 10.88 2.84 5.98
N VAL A 79 10.36 1.86 6.72
CA VAL A 79 9.52 0.79 6.18
C VAL A 79 8.28 1.37 5.50
N PHE A 80 7.59 2.31 6.14
CA PHE A 80 6.43 2.98 5.54
C PHE A 80 6.84 3.88 4.37
N ARG A 81 7.96 4.59 4.47
CA ARG A 81 8.48 5.40 3.38
C ARG A 81 8.75 4.55 2.12
N TYR A 82 9.43 3.42 2.30
CA TYR A 82 9.69 2.48 1.20
C TYR A 82 8.41 1.89 0.61
N THR A 83 7.47 1.52 1.46
CA THR A 83 6.15 1.01 1.03
C THR A 83 5.37 2.07 0.25
N GLY A 84 5.34 3.30 0.76
CA GLY A 84 4.70 4.43 0.08
C GLY A 84 5.36 4.75 -1.26
N GLN A 85 6.69 4.62 -1.36
CA GLN A 85 7.37 4.73 -2.65
C GLN A 85 6.82 3.72 -3.65
N LYS A 86 6.71 2.43 -3.28
CA LYS A 86 6.19 1.38 -4.17
C LYS A 86 4.74 1.63 -4.58
N LEU A 87 3.91 2.08 -3.64
CA LEU A 87 2.54 2.50 -3.92
C LEU A 87 2.49 3.67 -4.91
N GLY A 88 3.27 4.71 -4.66
CA GLY A 88 3.27 5.90 -5.53
C GLY A 88 3.76 5.61 -6.94
N GLU A 89 4.79 4.78 -7.10
CA GLU A 89 5.27 4.30 -8.40
C GLU A 89 4.15 3.53 -9.14
N ALA A 90 3.42 2.65 -8.44
CA ALA A 90 2.30 1.92 -9.01
C ALA A 90 1.12 2.84 -9.37
N PHE A 91 0.76 3.75 -8.49
CA PHE A 91 -0.33 4.70 -8.74
C PHE A 91 -0.08 5.56 -9.96
N ALA A 92 1.16 6.02 -10.19
CA ALA A 92 1.52 6.74 -11.40
C ALA A 92 1.25 5.89 -12.66
N ASN A 93 1.58 4.60 -12.64
CA ASN A 93 1.28 3.69 -13.74
C ASN A 93 -0.25 3.52 -13.94
N PHE A 94 -1.01 3.37 -12.85
CA PHE A 94 -2.47 3.24 -12.93
C PHE A 94 -3.13 4.51 -13.49
N VAL A 95 -2.64 5.68 -13.10
CA VAL A 95 -3.09 6.96 -13.68
C VAL A 95 -2.82 7.03 -15.17
N MET A 96 -1.64 6.59 -15.63
CA MET A 96 -1.31 6.59 -17.06
C MET A 96 -2.18 5.60 -17.85
N PHE A 97 -2.62 4.52 -17.23
CA PHE A 97 -3.45 3.51 -17.89
C PHE A 97 -4.95 3.89 -17.92
N SER A 98 -5.50 4.40 -16.81
CA SER A 98 -6.95 4.57 -16.63
C SER A 98 -7.41 6.03 -16.52
N SER A 99 -6.46 6.98 -16.33
CA SER A 99 -6.76 8.42 -16.18
C SER A 99 -7.88 8.74 -15.17
N PRO A 100 -7.79 8.23 -13.93
CA PRO A 100 -8.82 8.44 -12.93
C PRO A 100 -8.76 9.89 -12.39
N GLU A 101 -9.88 10.41 -11.90
CA GLU A 101 -9.93 11.68 -11.15
C GLU A 101 -9.44 11.50 -9.71
N ALA A 102 -9.61 10.30 -9.16
CA ALA A 102 -9.21 9.97 -7.81
C ALA A 102 -8.83 8.48 -7.67
N ILE A 103 -7.96 8.20 -6.70
CA ILE A 103 -7.65 6.85 -6.23
C ILE A 103 -8.19 6.75 -4.80
N LEU A 104 -9.20 5.92 -4.61
CA LEU A 104 -9.75 5.64 -3.28
C LEU A 104 -8.96 4.53 -2.62
N LEU A 105 -8.49 4.78 -1.42
CA LEU A 105 -7.70 3.85 -0.62
C LEU A 105 -8.55 3.32 0.52
N PHE A 106 -8.54 2.00 0.67
CA PHE A 106 -9.32 1.29 1.67
C PHE A 106 -8.48 0.19 2.33
N GLY A 107 -8.81 -0.17 3.58
CA GLY A 107 -8.21 -1.30 4.31
C GLY A 107 -7.25 -0.90 5.43
N GLY A 108 -6.77 -1.91 6.19
CA GLY A 108 -6.02 -1.69 7.43
C GLY A 108 -4.67 -1.00 7.27
N VAL A 109 -4.01 -1.19 6.12
CA VAL A 109 -2.67 -0.61 5.88
C VAL A 109 -2.71 0.92 5.79
N ILE A 110 -3.80 1.50 5.29
CA ILE A 110 -3.94 2.96 5.16
C ILE A 110 -4.07 3.68 6.51
N LYS A 111 -4.34 2.95 7.60
CA LYS A 111 -4.36 3.49 8.96
C LYS A 111 -2.99 4.04 9.40
N ALA A 112 -1.92 3.67 8.68
CA ALA A 112 -0.61 4.28 8.87
C ALA A 112 -0.58 5.78 8.53
N GLY A 113 -1.64 6.32 7.90
CA GLY A 113 -1.79 7.75 7.65
C GLY A 113 -0.61 8.35 6.88
N ASP A 114 -0.12 9.50 7.33
CA ASP A 114 0.92 10.25 6.64
C ASP A 114 2.26 9.52 6.52
N PHE A 115 2.56 8.55 7.40
CA PHE A 115 3.77 7.72 7.24
C PHE A 115 3.79 6.99 5.90
N LEU A 116 2.62 6.59 5.40
CA LEU A 116 2.46 5.87 4.13
C LEU A 116 2.03 6.80 2.99
N LEU A 117 1.02 7.63 3.24
CA LEU A 117 0.34 8.41 2.20
C LEU A 117 1.18 9.58 1.72
N GLY A 118 1.93 10.22 2.60
CA GLY A 118 2.86 11.28 2.23
C GLY A 118 3.87 10.82 1.18
N PRO A 119 4.66 9.76 1.47
CA PRO A 119 5.56 9.17 0.49
C PRO A 119 4.86 8.66 -0.76
N ALA A 120 3.67 8.02 -0.65
CA ALA A 120 2.93 7.53 -1.80
C ALA A 120 2.53 8.68 -2.74
N LYS A 121 1.98 9.75 -2.22
CA LYS A 121 1.63 10.95 -2.99
C LYS A 121 2.86 11.58 -3.64
N PHE A 122 3.94 11.75 -2.87
CA PHE A 122 5.19 12.32 -3.38
C PHE A 122 5.74 11.53 -4.58
N HIS A 123 5.82 10.20 -4.46
CA HIS A 123 6.34 9.36 -5.52
C HIS A 123 5.38 9.23 -6.71
N MET A 124 4.07 9.25 -6.48
CA MET A 124 3.09 9.31 -7.56
C MET A 124 3.29 10.60 -8.37
N GLU A 125 3.24 11.75 -7.73
CA GLU A 125 3.37 13.06 -8.40
C GLU A 125 4.69 13.19 -9.17
N ARG A 126 5.77 12.68 -8.59
CA ARG A 126 7.10 12.70 -9.22
C ARG A 126 7.15 11.90 -10.53
N ASN A 127 6.38 10.81 -10.61
CA ASN A 127 6.38 9.88 -11.75
C ASN A 127 5.26 10.20 -12.76
N LEU A 128 4.33 11.10 -12.45
CA LEU A 128 3.30 11.55 -13.39
C LEU A 128 3.88 12.47 -14.48
N LEU A 129 3.27 12.40 -15.66
CA LEU A 129 3.50 13.40 -16.70
C LEU A 129 3.12 14.80 -16.19
N PRO A 130 3.81 15.87 -16.62
CA PRO A 130 3.48 17.24 -16.18
C PRO A 130 2.02 17.62 -16.36
N SER A 131 1.36 17.10 -17.40
CA SER A 131 -0.07 17.32 -17.69
C SER A 131 -1.02 16.73 -16.66
N SER A 132 -0.59 15.71 -15.90
CA SER A 132 -1.42 14.98 -14.91
C SER A 132 -1.10 15.35 -13.46
N ARG A 133 0.02 16.04 -13.23
CA ARG A 133 0.44 16.42 -11.88
C ARG A 133 -0.57 17.33 -11.18
N GLY A 134 -0.79 17.07 -9.91
CA GLY A 134 -1.71 17.84 -9.07
C GLY A 134 -3.19 17.68 -9.41
N LYS A 135 -3.55 16.76 -10.32
CA LYS A 135 -4.92 16.54 -10.75
C LYS A 135 -5.57 15.30 -10.14
N ILE A 136 -4.78 14.40 -9.59
CA ILE A 136 -5.26 13.11 -9.09
C ILE A 136 -5.37 13.18 -7.56
N ASN A 137 -6.55 12.93 -7.04
CA ASN A 137 -6.79 12.92 -5.61
C ASN A 137 -6.53 11.53 -5.04
N LEU A 138 -5.70 11.44 -3.96
CA LEU A 138 -5.65 10.26 -3.10
C LEU A 138 -6.64 10.47 -1.96
N ILE A 139 -7.68 9.63 -1.90
CA ILE A 139 -8.78 9.77 -0.95
C ILE A 139 -8.81 8.52 -0.06
N LEU A 140 -8.86 8.72 1.26
CA LEU A 140 -9.12 7.65 2.19
C LEU A 140 -10.61 7.37 2.26
N SER A 141 -10.99 6.11 2.17
CA SER A 141 -12.37 5.71 2.37
C SER A 141 -12.77 5.96 3.84
N GLU A 142 -13.91 6.59 4.03
CA GLU A 142 -14.53 6.76 5.34
C GLU A 142 -15.42 5.56 5.73
N LEU A 143 -15.58 4.58 4.84
CA LEU A 143 -16.38 3.39 5.11
C LEU A 143 -15.69 2.52 6.17
N PRO A 144 -16.42 2.06 7.21
CA PRO A 144 -15.92 1.06 8.15
C PRO A 144 -15.52 -0.23 7.41
N GLU A 145 -14.39 -0.83 7.78
CA GLU A 145 -13.89 -2.06 7.12
C GLU A 145 -14.92 -3.21 7.13
N ALA A 146 -15.69 -3.32 8.20
CA ALA A 146 -16.72 -4.37 8.34
C ALA A 146 -17.88 -4.17 7.35
N ASP A 147 -18.20 -2.94 7.00
CA ASP A 147 -19.39 -2.60 6.20
C ASP A 147 -19.05 -2.48 4.70
N ALA A 148 -17.82 -2.16 4.36
CA ALA A 148 -17.43 -1.87 2.98
C ALA A 148 -17.65 -3.06 2.02
N ALA A 149 -17.35 -4.27 2.46
CA ALA A 149 -17.56 -5.48 1.64
C ALA A 149 -19.05 -5.75 1.42
N ILE A 150 -19.87 -5.54 2.46
CA ILE A 150 -21.33 -5.75 2.40
C ILE A 150 -21.98 -4.67 1.52
N LEU A 151 -21.60 -3.41 1.73
CA LEU A 151 -22.10 -2.28 0.95
C LEU A 151 -21.67 -2.39 -0.53
N GLY A 152 -20.42 -2.79 -0.80
CA GLY A 152 -19.92 -3.02 -2.15
C GLY A 152 -20.68 -4.16 -2.84
N ALA A 153 -20.91 -5.28 -2.16
CA ALA A 153 -21.67 -6.39 -2.72
C ALA A 153 -23.16 -6.00 -2.97
N SER A 154 -23.76 -5.23 -2.06
CA SER A 154 -25.14 -4.76 -2.24
C SER A 154 -25.27 -3.75 -3.38
N ALA A 155 -24.27 -2.90 -3.60
CA ALA A 155 -24.28 -1.93 -4.69
C ALA A 155 -24.35 -2.58 -6.07
N LEU A 156 -23.73 -3.75 -6.24
CA LEU A 156 -23.80 -4.50 -7.51
C LEU A 156 -25.22 -4.91 -7.89
N VAL A 157 -26.08 -5.18 -6.92
CA VAL A 157 -27.49 -5.55 -7.17
C VAL A 157 -28.29 -4.34 -7.66
N TRP A 158 -27.95 -3.14 -7.18
CA TRP A 158 -28.64 -1.91 -7.60
C TRP A 158 -28.28 -1.45 -9.00
N GLU A 159 -27.07 -1.79 -9.49
CA GLU A 159 -26.65 -1.48 -10.86
C GLU A 159 -27.36 -2.33 -11.91
N GLU A 160 -27.73 -3.58 -11.58
CA GLU A 160 -28.43 -4.49 -12.52
C GLU A 160 -29.89 -4.06 -12.79
N ASP A 161 -30.52 -3.30 -11.89
CA ASP A 161 -31.90 -2.83 -12.03
C ASP A 161 -32.06 -1.57 -12.92
N PHE A 162 -30.95 -1.01 -13.44
CA PHE A 162 -30.96 0.22 -14.25
C PHE A 162 -30.43 0.02 -15.71
N CYS A 163 -30.29 -1.23 -16.18
CA CYS A 163 -29.91 -1.54 -17.58
C CYS A 163 -31.07 -2.06 -18.41
#